data_71f80a8a531edaedea41fa8d424a4ffe
#
_entry.id   71f80a8a531edaedea41fa8d424a4ffe
#
_cell.length_a   1.000
_cell.length_b   1.000
_cell.length_c   1.000
_cell.angle_alpha   90.00
_cell.angle_beta   90.00
_cell.angle_gamma   90.00
#
_symmetry.space_group_name_H-M   'P 1'
#
loop_
_entity.id
_entity.type
_entity.pdbx_description
1 polymer ?
#
loop_
_entity_poly.entity_id
_entity_poly.type
_entity_poly.pdbx_seq_one_letter_code
_entity_poly.pdbx_strand_id
1 'polypeptide(L)'
;MTDDIRGIFERAGCEGALCVLPLDDDGESGFRGAGSGEFGFRADEPSVPASVVKVQVALEVETWFAEGRLDPGERVTLSAADRTPGPTGTSLFEDDVVLSWRDMVVLMLTISDNHTTDVLLRRIGVAAVNATAERLGLTGTVLESDLRTMLDSIGRDLGRTGWADAVAWGERASEAESARAEELLPTARALDPSRGTRTTPRDMAELLRLIWTDRAGPAAACARVRTLMGHQLTRHRIASGFRPPVRVAAKSGGLLGVVRNEVGVISHPDGRRYAAAVFTRSRPGSDETAINAAIGAATARAVAALRGEDG
;
A
#
# COMPACT_ATOMS: atom_id res chain seq x y z
N MET A 1 10.14 -11.16 21.68
CA MET A 1 9.17 -10.96 20.58
C MET A 1 9.44 -9.70 19.75
N THR A 2 9.45 -8.50 20.31
CA THR A 2 9.82 -7.27 19.57
C THR A 2 11.25 -7.36 19.01
N ASP A 3 12.19 -7.95 19.73
CA ASP A 3 13.56 -8.18 19.26
C ASP A 3 13.61 -9.21 18.13
N ASP A 4 12.71 -10.20 18.10
CA ASP A 4 12.62 -11.17 17.00
C ASP A 4 12.19 -10.48 15.72
N ILE A 5 11.20 -9.57 15.79
CA ILE A 5 10.72 -8.78 14.63
C ILE A 5 11.83 -7.86 14.12
N ARG A 6 12.52 -7.18 15.03
CA ARG A 6 13.69 -6.35 14.69
C ARG A 6 14.73 -7.17 13.95
N GLY A 7 15.11 -8.34 14.51
CA GLY A 7 16.09 -9.24 13.92
C GLY A 7 15.70 -9.76 12.53
N ILE A 8 14.40 -9.97 12.26
CA ILE A 8 13.89 -10.36 10.93
C ILE A 8 14.23 -9.27 9.90
N PHE A 9 13.91 -8.01 10.18
CA PHE A 9 14.19 -6.89 9.27
C PHE A 9 15.69 -6.60 9.12
N GLU A 10 16.44 -6.66 10.21
CA GLU A 10 17.89 -6.42 10.19
C GLU A 10 18.63 -7.44 9.33
N ARG A 11 18.29 -8.74 9.45
CA ARG A 11 18.88 -9.80 8.62
C ARG A 11 18.52 -9.67 7.14
N ALA A 12 17.38 -9.09 6.82
CA ALA A 12 16.96 -8.80 5.44
C ALA A 12 17.59 -7.51 4.88
N GLY A 13 18.38 -6.77 5.68
CA GLY A 13 19.01 -5.53 5.24
C GLY A 13 18.06 -4.34 5.16
N CYS A 14 16.99 -4.31 5.93
CA CYS A 14 16.06 -3.18 5.94
C CYS A 14 15.70 -2.71 7.36
N GLU A 15 15.15 -1.52 7.44
CA GLU A 15 14.37 -1.07 8.58
C GLU A 15 12.92 -1.45 8.36
N GLY A 16 12.22 -1.83 9.44
CA GLY A 16 10.82 -2.22 9.35
C GLY A 16 9.96 -1.57 10.43
N ALA A 17 8.67 -1.44 10.13
CA ALA A 17 7.61 -1.05 11.05
C ALA A 17 6.38 -1.89 10.77
N LEU A 18 5.63 -2.28 11.80
CA LEU A 18 4.55 -3.25 11.70
C LEU A 18 3.44 -2.92 12.69
N CYS A 19 2.18 -3.08 12.24
CA CYS A 19 1.02 -3.17 13.11
C CYS A 19 0.13 -4.33 12.68
N VAL A 20 -0.33 -5.15 13.63
CA VAL A 20 -1.31 -6.21 13.41
C VAL A 20 -2.43 -6.06 14.43
N LEU A 21 -3.67 -6.01 13.93
CA LEU A 21 -4.89 -5.90 14.73
C LEU A 21 -5.80 -7.12 14.49
N PRO A 22 -6.33 -7.77 15.52
CA PRO A 22 -7.44 -8.71 15.33
C PRO A 22 -8.69 -7.97 14.87
N LEU A 23 -9.50 -8.60 14.02
CA LEU A 23 -10.73 -7.99 13.47
C LEU A 23 -11.99 -8.38 14.25
N ASP A 24 -11.92 -9.43 15.05
CA ASP A 24 -13.09 -10.06 15.67
C ASP A 24 -13.22 -9.71 17.18
N ASP A 25 -12.65 -8.60 17.62
CA ASP A 25 -12.62 -8.17 19.03
C ASP A 25 -13.75 -7.16 19.38
N ASP A 26 -14.92 -7.29 18.76
CA ASP A 26 -16.08 -6.39 18.97
C ASP A 26 -16.86 -6.68 20.29
N GLY A 27 -16.25 -7.35 21.27
CA GLY A 27 -16.81 -7.51 22.63
C GLY A 27 -18.04 -8.41 22.75
N GLU A 28 -18.63 -8.86 21.66
CA GLU A 28 -19.83 -9.72 21.67
C GLU A 28 -19.54 -11.23 21.62
N SER A 29 -18.38 -11.66 21.15
CA SER A 29 -17.98 -13.05 21.28
C SER A 29 -17.25 -13.22 22.61
N GLY A 30 -17.82 -13.98 23.55
CA GLY A 30 -17.28 -14.27 24.89
C GLY A 30 -15.91 -14.98 24.94
N PHE A 31 -15.09 -14.80 23.94
CA PHE A 31 -13.74 -15.29 23.80
C PHE A 31 -12.73 -14.22 24.25
N ARG A 32 -12.69 -13.95 25.57
CA ARG A 32 -11.51 -13.30 26.18
C ARG A 32 -10.42 -14.37 26.38
N GLY A 33 -9.81 -14.80 25.26
CA GLY A 33 -8.56 -15.55 25.29
C GLY A 33 -7.37 -14.60 25.39
N ALA A 34 -6.26 -15.06 25.96
CA ALA A 34 -4.99 -14.35 25.96
C ALA A 34 -4.60 -14.02 24.50
N GLY A 35 -4.76 -12.75 24.06
CA GLY A 35 -4.56 -12.32 22.68
C GLY A 35 -5.46 -11.18 22.22
N SER A 36 -6.33 -10.65 23.08
CA SER A 36 -7.18 -9.47 22.79
C SER A 36 -6.36 -8.18 22.80
N GLY A 37 -5.37 -8.07 21.94
CA GLY A 37 -4.48 -6.94 21.88
C GLY A 37 -3.95 -6.71 20.48
N GLU A 38 -3.38 -5.54 20.29
CA GLU A 38 -2.60 -5.18 19.13
C GLU A 38 -1.18 -5.71 19.24
N PHE A 39 -0.57 -6.08 18.12
CA PHE A 39 0.87 -6.24 18.01
C PHE A 39 1.46 -5.06 17.22
N GLY A 40 2.21 -4.20 17.90
CA GLY A 40 2.88 -3.03 17.32
C GLY A 40 4.40 -3.10 17.42
N PHE A 41 5.10 -2.83 16.32
CA PHE A 41 6.52 -2.55 16.27
C PHE A 41 6.74 -1.29 15.44
N ARG A 42 7.13 -0.18 16.10
CA ARG A 42 7.22 1.14 15.46
C ARG A 42 5.89 1.54 14.77
N ALA A 43 4.76 1.14 15.37
CA ALA A 43 3.45 1.18 14.73
C ALA A 43 2.95 2.59 14.41
N ASP A 44 3.42 3.60 15.13
CA ASP A 44 3.04 5.01 14.99
C ASP A 44 4.06 5.84 14.20
N GLU A 45 5.15 5.21 13.74
CA GLU A 45 6.16 5.94 12.98
C GLU A 45 5.66 6.29 11.58
N PRO A 46 5.80 7.58 11.18
CA PRO A 46 5.46 7.99 9.83
C PRO A 46 6.25 7.20 8.78
N SER A 47 5.56 6.68 7.81
CA SER A 47 6.10 5.85 6.73
C SER A 47 5.62 6.32 5.37
N VAL A 48 6.45 6.16 4.35
CA VAL A 48 6.06 6.40 2.95
C VAL A 48 5.19 5.23 2.47
N PRO A 49 3.91 5.45 2.14
CA PRO A 49 3.00 4.35 1.81
C PRO A 49 3.29 3.69 0.46
N ALA A 50 3.84 4.42 -0.49
CA ALA A 50 3.87 3.99 -1.88
C ALA A 50 2.45 3.54 -2.32
N SER A 51 2.32 2.48 -3.11
CA SER A 51 1.02 2.06 -3.65
C SER A 51 0.02 1.47 -2.64
N VAL A 52 0.35 1.34 -1.33
CA VAL A 52 -0.67 0.90 -0.37
C VAL A 52 -1.75 1.98 -0.16
N VAL A 53 -1.45 3.25 -0.44
CA VAL A 53 -2.43 4.35 -0.43
C VAL A 53 -3.61 4.11 -1.40
N LYS A 54 -3.43 3.29 -2.42
CA LYS A 54 -4.49 2.93 -3.38
C LYS A 54 -5.70 2.22 -2.72
N VAL A 55 -5.54 1.67 -1.51
CA VAL A 55 -6.67 1.15 -0.72
C VAL A 55 -7.62 2.28 -0.32
N GLN A 56 -7.09 3.43 0.09
CA GLN A 56 -7.90 4.61 0.43
C GLN A 56 -8.58 5.20 -0.81
N VAL A 57 -7.83 5.29 -1.93
CA VAL A 57 -8.39 5.77 -3.21
C VAL A 57 -9.54 4.86 -3.66
N ALA A 58 -9.35 3.54 -3.57
CA ALA A 58 -10.39 2.58 -3.93
C ALA A 58 -11.63 2.70 -3.03
N LEU A 59 -11.44 2.85 -1.71
CA LEU A 59 -12.54 3.04 -0.78
C LEU A 59 -13.36 4.28 -1.13
N GLU A 60 -12.71 5.39 -1.43
CA GLU A 60 -13.38 6.64 -1.79
C GLU A 60 -14.15 6.51 -3.13
N VAL A 61 -13.52 5.91 -4.15
CA VAL A 61 -14.19 5.69 -5.45
C VAL A 61 -15.39 4.74 -5.31
N GLU A 62 -15.24 3.62 -4.60
CA GLU A 62 -16.33 2.66 -4.38
C GLU A 62 -17.44 3.26 -3.50
N THR A 63 -17.11 4.20 -2.61
CA THR A 63 -18.08 4.99 -1.86
C THR A 63 -18.90 5.87 -2.82
N TRP A 64 -18.25 6.57 -3.77
CA TRP A 64 -18.94 7.36 -4.76
C TRP A 64 -19.86 6.53 -5.65
N PHE A 65 -19.45 5.29 -6.00
CA PHE A 65 -20.32 4.36 -6.72
C PHE A 65 -21.55 3.97 -5.89
N ALA A 66 -21.35 3.61 -4.62
CA ALA A 66 -22.44 3.21 -3.73
C ALA A 66 -23.43 4.34 -3.44
N GLU A 67 -22.98 5.59 -3.43
CA GLU A 67 -23.78 6.80 -3.23
C GLU A 67 -24.41 7.34 -4.53
N GLY A 68 -24.12 6.75 -5.68
CA GLY A 68 -24.61 7.21 -6.99
C GLY A 68 -23.98 8.53 -7.47
N ARG A 69 -22.86 8.95 -6.89
CA ARG A 69 -22.11 10.16 -7.28
C ARG A 69 -21.27 9.98 -8.54
N LEU A 70 -20.97 8.73 -8.87
CA LEU A 70 -20.23 8.32 -10.06
C LEU A 70 -20.83 7.02 -10.60
N ASP A 71 -21.18 6.99 -11.90
CA ASP A 71 -21.65 5.75 -12.53
C ASP A 71 -20.47 4.80 -12.77
N PRO A 72 -20.40 3.64 -12.10
CA PRO A 72 -19.32 2.68 -12.28
C PRO A 72 -19.18 2.15 -13.71
N GLY A 73 -20.27 2.19 -14.50
CA GLY A 73 -20.30 1.69 -15.88
C GLY A 73 -19.91 2.73 -16.92
N GLU A 74 -19.86 4.01 -16.58
CA GLU A 74 -19.46 5.07 -17.50
C GLU A 74 -18.06 4.80 -18.06
N ARG A 75 -17.90 4.99 -19.37
CA ARG A 75 -16.65 4.73 -20.08
C ARG A 75 -15.87 5.99 -20.29
N VAL A 76 -14.55 5.90 -20.06
CA VAL A 76 -13.60 7.01 -20.17
C VAL A 76 -12.47 6.60 -21.09
N THR A 77 -12.10 7.49 -22.02
CA THR A 77 -10.88 7.33 -22.82
C THR A 77 -9.67 7.78 -22.03
N LEU A 78 -8.72 6.87 -21.88
CA LEU A 78 -7.40 7.13 -21.30
C LEU A 78 -6.43 7.37 -22.44
N SER A 79 -6.02 8.63 -22.63
CA SER A 79 -5.12 9.00 -23.74
C SER A 79 -3.70 8.51 -23.51
N ALA A 80 -3.08 8.04 -24.58
CA ALA A 80 -1.65 7.69 -24.58
C ALA A 80 -0.76 8.88 -24.21
N ALA A 81 -1.14 10.08 -24.66
CA ALA A 81 -0.37 11.31 -24.38
C ALA A 81 -0.36 11.72 -22.89
N ASP A 82 -1.31 11.24 -22.11
CA ASP A 82 -1.53 11.65 -20.70
C ASP A 82 -1.19 10.56 -19.68
N ARG A 83 -0.37 9.58 -20.07
CA ARG A 83 -0.04 8.43 -19.24
C ARG A 83 0.84 8.78 -18.05
N THR A 84 0.39 8.36 -16.89
CA THR A 84 1.25 8.34 -15.70
C THR A 84 2.20 7.16 -15.80
N PRO A 85 3.52 7.36 -15.68
CA PRO A 85 4.50 6.29 -15.72
C PRO A 85 4.28 5.24 -14.62
N GLY A 86 4.51 3.97 -14.97
CA GLY A 86 4.38 2.85 -14.04
C GLY A 86 4.83 1.54 -14.67
N PRO A 87 5.11 0.51 -13.86
CA PRO A 87 5.63 -0.76 -14.35
C PRO A 87 4.55 -1.75 -14.81
N THR A 88 3.27 -1.38 -14.71
CA THR A 88 2.16 -2.33 -14.92
C THR A 88 0.95 -1.66 -15.57
N GLY A 89 0.12 -2.49 -16.20
CA GLY A 89 -1.21 -2.12 -16.69
C GLY A 89 -1.19 -1.06 -17.78
N THR A 90 -2.15 -0.15 -17.74
CA THR A 90 -2.33 0.89 -18.76
C THR A 90 -1.17 1.88 -18.81
N SER A 91 -0.32 1.95 -17.79
CA SER A 91 0.93 2.71 -17.80
C SER A 91 1.89 2.27 -18.92
N LEU A 92 1.76 1.04 -19.42
CA LEU A 92 2.61 0.43 -20.45
C LEU A 92 1.97 0.45 -21.87
N PHE A 93 0.70 0.87 -21.99
CA PHE A 93 0.02 0.85 -23.27
C PHE A 93 0.51 1.97 -24.16
N GLU A 94 0.61 1.72 -25.46
CA GLU A 94 1.07 2.69 -26.45
C GLU A 94 -0.09 3.49 -27.05
N ASP A 95 -1.28 2.86 -27.17
CA ASP A 95 -2.47 3.46 -27.75
C ASP A 95 -3.47 3.95 -26.69
N ASP A 96 -4.43 4.77 -27.10
CA ASP A 96 -5.58 5.14 -26.28
C ASP A 96 -6.41 3.90 -25.92
N VAL A 97 -6.95 3.88 -24.71
CA VAL A 97 -7.79 2.79 -24.22
C VAL A 97 -9.07 3.31 -23.58
N VAL A 98 -10.16 2.62 -23.77
CA VAL A 98 -11.47 2.95 -23.18
C VAL A 98 -11.79 1.96 -22.07
N LEU A 99 -11.91 2.45 -20.84
CA LEU A 99 -12.25 1.65 -19.65
C LEU A 99 -13.45 2.24 -18.93
N SER A 100 -14.17 1.40 -18.18
CA SER A 100 -15.15 1.89 -17.20
C SER A 100 -14.45 2.31 -15.89
N TRP A 101 -15.09 3.20 -15.12
CA TRP A 101 -14.57 3.59 -13.81
C TRP A 101 -14.30 2.39 -12.92
N ARG A 102 -15.23 1.39 -12.90
CA ARG A 102 -15.05 0.18 -12.08
C ARG A 102 -13.86 -0.69 -12.52
N ASP A 103 -13.57 -0.77 -13.83
CA ASP A 103 -12.44 -1.56 -14.33
C ASP A 103 -11.09 -0.90 -14.03
N MET A 104 -11.06 0.43 -13.96
CA MET A 104 -9.88 1.16 -13.49
C MET A 104 -9.55 0.83 -12.02
N VAL A 105 -10.57 0.71 -11.13
CA VAL A 105 -10.36 0.29 -9.73
C VAL A 105 -9.80 -1.14 -9.66
N VAL A 106 -10.26 -2.04 -10.56
CA VAL A 106 -9.70 -3.40 -10.66
C VAL A 106 -8.20 -3.34 -10.97
N LEU A 107 -7.79 -2.64 -12.02
CA LEU A 107 -6.39 -2.52 -12.42
C LEU A 107 -5.54 -1.85 -11.32
N MET A 108 -6.07 -0.79 -10.70
CA MET A 108 -5.41 -0.08 -9.60
C MET A 108 -5.09 -1.01 -8.42
N LEU A 109 -6.04 -1.84 -7.96
CA LEU A 109 -5.84 -2.67 -6.79
C LEU A 109 -5.12 -3.99 -7.09
N THR A 110 -5.42 -4.64 -8.23
CA THR A 110 -4.91 -5.99 -8.52
C THR A 110 -3.49 -6.02 -9.04
N ILE A 111 -3.12 -5.05 -9.89
CA ILE A 111 -1.79 -4.94 -10.50
C ILE A 111 -1.10 -3.61 -10.21
N SER A 112 -1.69 -2.78 -9.37
CA SER A 112 -1.11 -1.50 -8.95
C SER A 112 -0.91 -0.48 -10.07
N ASP A 113 -1.77 -0.46 -11.10
CA ASP A 113 -1.71 0.45 -12.24
C ASP A 113 -1.70 1.93 -11.79
N ASN A 114 -0.63 2.66 -12.16
CA ASN A 114 -0.44 4.05 -11.77
C ASN A 114 -1.32 4.99 -12.59
N HIS A 115 -1.48 4.72 -13.89
CA HIS A 115 -2.24 5.60 -14.76
C HIS A 115 -3.73 5.59 -14.40
N THR A 116 -4.33 4.41 -14.22
CA THR A 116 -5.72 4.34 -13.73
C THR A 116 -5.89 4.97 -12.36
N THR A 117 -4.88 4.88 -11.48
CA THR A 117 -4.90 5.57 -10.17
C THR A 117 -5.03 7.08 -10.34
N ASP A 118 -4.21 7.68 -11.20
CA ASP A 118 -4.23 9.14 -11.41
C ASP A 118 -5.49 9.61 -12.14
N VAL A 119 -6.04 8.81 -13.06
CA VAL A 119 -7.34 9.10 -13.69
C VAL A 119 -8.45 9.12 -12.62
N LEU A 120 -8.47 8.15 -11.72
CA LEU A 120 -9.41 8.09 -10.59
C LEU A 120 -9.21 9.28 -9.64
N LEU A 121 -7.96 9.58 -9.26
CA LEU A 121 -7.64 10.72 -8.39
C LEU A 121 -8.01 12.07 -9.01
N ARG A 122 -7.84 12.26 -10.30
CA ARG A 122 -8.32 13.47 -11.00
C ARG A 122 -9.84 13.60 -10.94
N ARG A 123 -10.57 12.48 -10.94
CA ARG A 123 -12.04 12.46 -10.89
C ARG A 123 -12.58 12.78 -9.50
N ILE A 124 -12.00 12.18 -8.44
CA ILE A 124 -12.52 12.33 -7.07
C ILE A 124 -11.80 13.44 -6.27
N GLY A 125 -10.58 13.76 -6.64
CA GLY A 125 -9.71 14.72 -5.95
C GLY A 125 -8.96 14.12 -4.75
N VAL A 126 -7.70 14.53 -4.58
CA VAL A 126 -6.86 14.19 -3.42
C VAL A 126 -7.52 14.62 -2.10
N ALA A 127 -8.20 15.77 -2.10
CA ALA A 127 -8.90 16.29 -0.93
C ALA A 127 -10.00 15.34 -0.42
N ALA A 128 -10.74 14.66 -1.30
CA ALA A 128 -11.76 13.70 -0.89
C ALA A 128 -11.15 12.48 -0.19
N VAL A 129 -10.01 11.97 -0.68
CA VAL A 129 -9.28 10.87 -0.04
C VAL A 129 -8.80 11.27 1.36
N ASN A 130 -8.25 12.48 1.51
CA ASN A 130 -7.80 12.98 2.80
C ASN A 130 -8.97 13.23 3.77
N ALA A 131 -10.09 13.78 3.30
CA ALA A 131 -11.29 13.96 4.12
C ALA A 131 -11.83 12.62 4.66
N THR A 132 -11.75 11.55 3.85
CA THR A 132 -12.08 10.20 4.33
C THR A 132 -11.10 9.71 5.38
N ALA A 133 -9.79 9.94 5.24
CA ALA A 133 -8.81 9.60 6.27
C ALA A 133 -9.10 10.33 7.60
N GLU A 134 -9.36 11.64 7.54
CA GLU A 134 -9.74 12.44 8.72
C GLU A 134 -11.02 11.93 9.39
N ARG A 135 -12.08 11.67 8.60
CA ARG A 135 -13.36 11.15 9.11
C ARG A 135 -13.18 9.80 9.81
N LEU A 136 -12.24 8.97 9.35
CA LEU A 136 -11.93 7.68 9.94
C LEU A 136 -10.93 7.75 11.11
N GLY A 137 -10.43 8.94 11.45
CA GLY A 137 -9.48 9.14 12.53
C GLY A 137 -8.04 8.70 12.20
N LEU A 138 -7.70 8.55 10.92
CA LEU A 138 -6.36 8.14 10.45
C LEU A 138 -5.43 9.36 10.39
N THR A 139 -5.07 9.88 11.55
CA THR A 139 -4.41 11.20 11.69
C THR A 139 -2.97 11.25 11.20
N GLY A 140 -2.31 10.11 11.11
CA GLY A 140 -0.95 9.97 10.55
C GLY A 140 -0.93 9.85 9.02
N THR A 141 -2.11 9.82 8.37
CA THR A 141 -2.25 9.49 6.95
C THR A 141 -2.62 10.72 6.12
N VAL A 142 -1.77 11.07 5.16
CA VAL A 142 -1.98 12.19 4.22
C VAL A 142 -1.50 11.78 2.83
N LEU A 143 -2.36 11.92 1.84
CA LEU A 143 -2.01 11.89 0.42
C LEU A 143 -1.70 13.34 -0.02
N GLU A 144 -0.48 13.62 -0.46
CA GLU A 144 -0.06 14.98 -0.81
C GLU A 144 -0.39 15.34 -2.27
N SER A 145 -0.25 14.39 -3.17
CA SER A 145 -0.45 14.61 -4.61
C SER A 145 -0.83 13.31 -5.33
N ASP A 146 -1.16 13.43 -6.61
CA ASP A 146 -1.22 12.29 -7.51
C ASP A 146 0.18 11.68 -7.79
N LEU A 147 0.21 10.52 -8.44
CA LEU A 147 1.44 9.77 -8.66
C LEU A 147 2.36 10.44 -9.70
N ARG A 148 1.81 11.09 -10.73
CA ARG A 148 2.59 11.85 -11.71
C ARG A 148 3.36 12.98 -11.02
N THR A 149 2.66 13.77 -10.21
CA THR A 149 3.26 14.90 -9.48
C THR A 149 4.36 14.40 -8.52
N MET A 150 4.11 13.28 -7.84
CA MET A 150 5.09 12.63 -6.98
C MET A 150 6.33 12.19 -7.77
N LEU A 151 6.18 11.49 -8.91
CA LEU A 151 7.28 11.05 -9.75
C LEU A 151 8.08 12.24 -10.30
N ASP A 152 7.40 13.29 -10.76
CA ASP A 152 8.06 14.52 -11.24
C ASP A 152 8.86 15.21 -10.13
N SER A 153 8.39 15.14 -8.87
CA SER A 153 9.16 15.67 -7.75
C SER A 153 10.46 14.91 -7.53
N ILE A 154 10.46 13.58 -7.72
CA ILE A 154 11.69 12.76 -7.65
C ILE A 154 12.66 13.17 -8.77
N GLY A 155 12.17 13.33 -10.00
CA GLY A 155 13.01 13.81 -11.10
C GLY A 155 13.67 15.15 -10.78
N ARG A 156 12.91 16.09 -10.19
CA ARG A 156 13.46 17.41 -9.77
C ARG A 156 14.49 17.29 -8.64
N ASP A 157 14.25 16.43 -7.67
CA ASP A 157 15.20 16.19 -6.57
C ASP A 157 16.51 15.56 -7.05
N LEU A 158 16.48 14.84 -8.19
CA LEU A 158 17.65 14.34 -8.90
C LEU A 158 18.28 15.37 -9.86
N GLY A 159 17.83 16.64 -9.82
CA GLY A 159 18.35 17.72 -10.66
C GLY A 159 17.88 17.69 -12.12
N ARG A 160 16.73 17.05 -12.39
CA ARG A 160 16.09 16.96 -13.71
C ARG A 160 14.83 17.84 -13.78
N THR A 161 14.25 17.98 -14.95
CA THR A 161 13.02 18.79 -15.13
C THR A 161 11.76 18.06 -14.63
N GLY A 162 11.80 16.73 -14.58
CA GLY A 162 10.73 15.84 -14.11
C GLY A 162 11.12 14.38 -14.30
N TRP A 163 10.14 13.48 -14.12
CA TRP A 163 10.39 12.03 -14.17
C TRP A 163 10.83 11.55 -15.55
N ALA A 164 10.20 12.02 -16.63
CA ALA A 164 10.55 11.61 -18.00
C ALA A 164 12.00 11.99 -18.35
N ASP A 165 12.45 13.19 -17.95
CA ASP A 165 13.83 13.62 -18.12
C ASP A 165 14.80 12.78 -17.28
N ALA A 166 14.41 12.43 -16.04
CA ALA A 166 15.23 11.58 -15.18
C ALA A 166 15.41 10.17 -15.78
N VAL A 167 14.36 9.57 -16.33
CA VAL A 167 14.45 8.26 -17.00
C VAL A 167 15.32 8.34 -18.23
N ALA A 168 15.08 9.30 -19.15
CA ALA A 168 15.88 9.49 -20.36
C ALA A 168 17.35 9.82 -20.07
N TRP A 169 17.63 10.47 -18.95
CA TRP A 169 18.98 10.69 -18.49
C TRP A 169 19.59 9.39 -17.96
N GLY A 170 18.87 8.61 -17.15
CA GLY A 170 19.35 7.36 -16.57
C GLY A 170 19.80 6.33 -17.62
N GLU A 171 19.11 6.27 -18.78
CA GLU A 171 19.50 5.40 -19.90
C GLU A 171 20.88 5.75 -20.51
N ARG A 172 21.39 6.95 -20.29
CA ARG A 172 22.63 7.49 -20.86
C ARG A 172 23.67 7.86 -19.81
N ALA A 173 23.29 7.76 -18.53
CA ALA A 173 24.14 8.14 -17.43
C ALA A 173 25.38 7.24 -17.36
N SER A 174 26.53 7.83 -17.06
CA SER A 174 27.73 7.11 -16.72
C SER A 174 27.57 6.37 -15.37
N GLU A 175 28.43 5.39 -15.10
CA GLU A 175 28.45 4.68 -13.83
C GLU A 175 28.57 5.63 -12.63
N ALA A 176 29.43 6.65 -12.72
CA ALA A 176 29.59 7.65 -11.66
C ALA A 176 28.33 8.51 -11.44
N GLU A 177 27.62 8.87 -12.49
CA GLU A 177 26.36 9.61 -12.40
C GLU A 177 25.24 8.74 -11.82
N SER A 178 25.18 7.47 -12.20
CA SER A 178 24.23 6.50 -11.65
C SER A 178 24.45 6.27 -10.16
N ALA A 179 25.70 6.07 -9.74
CA ALA A 179 26.07 5.92 -8.33
C ALA A 179 25.67 7.18 -7.53
N ARG A 180 25.89 8.37 -8.06
CA ARG A 180 25.48 9.60 -7.39
C ARG A 180 23.95 9.74 -7.31
N ALA A 181 23.21 9.32 -8.32
CA ALA A 181 21.74 9.29 -8.26
C ALA A 181 21.24 8.30 -7.20
N GLU A 182 21.84 7.12 -7.08
CA GLU A 182 21.54 6.15 -6.05
C GLU A 182 21.78 6.69 -4.63
N GLU A 183 22.84 7.49 -4.43
CA GLU A 183 23.11 8.17 -3.15
C GLU A 183 22.05 9.26 -2.83
N LEU A 184 21.60 10.01 -3.84
CA LEU A 184 20.63 11.10 -3.67
C LEU A 184 19.20 10.58 -3.52
N LEU A 185 18.85 9.52 -4.23
CA LEU A 185 17.48 9.00 -4.30
C LEU A 185 16.82 8.80 -2.93
N PRO A 186 17.48 8.21 -1.91
CA PRO A 186 16.88 8.05 -0.58
C PRO A 186 16.53 9.37 0.13
N THR A 187 17.07 10.50 -0.33
CA THR A 187 16.84 11.83 0.25
C THR A 187 15.73 12.59 -0.47
N ALA A 188 15.19 12.05 -1.57
CA ALA A 188 14.12 12.68 -2.34
C ALA A 188 12.88 12.91 -1.47
N ARG A 189 12.19 14.05 -1.70
CA ARG A 189 10.99 14.46 -0.96
C ARG A 189 9.93 13.36 -0.89
N ALA A 190 9.69 12.67 -1.99
CA ALA A 190 8.70 11.59 -2.06
C ALA A 190 9.06 10.36 -1.19
N LEU A 191 10.32 10.24 -0.76
CA LEU A 191 10.85 9.19 0.11
C LEU A 191 11.05 9.65 1.57
N ASP A 192 10.60 10.86 1.89
CA ASP A 192 10.62 11.45 3.22
C ASP A 192 9.17 11.63 3.73
N PRO A 193 8.72 10.84 4.71
CA PRO A 193 7.34 10.93 5.21
C PRO A 193 7.04 12.25 5.93
N SER A 194 8.04 13.04 6.29
CA SER A 194 7.83 14.38 6.87
C SER A 194 7.50 15.44 5.82
N ARG A 195 7.77 15.17 4.53
CA ARG A 195 7.70 16.12 3.43
C ARG A 195 6.76 15.71 2.30
N GLY A 196 6.32 14.45 2.27
CA GLY A 196 5.52 13.86 1.21
C GLY A 196 4.29 13.12 1.73
N THR A 197 3.71 12.31 0.83
CA THR A 197 2.63 11.37 1.18
C THR A 197 3.10 10.43 2.28
N ARG A 198 2.30 10.30 3.33
CA ARG A 198 2.65 9.53 4.52
C ARG A 198 1.48 8.77 5.10
N THR A 199 1.79 7.79 5.91
CA THR A 199 0.87 7.02 6.75
C THR A 199 1.63 6.45 7.94
N THR A 200 0.93 5.68 8.80
CA THR A 200 1.56 4.85 9.83
C THR A 200 1.11 3.39 9.67
N PRO A 201 1.88 2.41 10.17
CA PRO A 201 1.42 1.02 10.24
C PRO A 201 0.07 0.89 10.95
N ARG A 202 -0.13 1.63 12.04
CA ARG A 202 -1.39 1.63 12.80
C ARG A 202 -2.56 2.14 11.98
N ASP A 203 -2.43 3.29 11.31
CA ASP A 203 -3.49 3.86 10.49
C ASP A 203 -3.94 2.91 9.39
N MET A 204 -2.97 2.25 8.73
CA MET A 204 -3.32 1.31 7.65
C MET A 204 -3.92 0.01 8.16
N ALA A 205 -3.49 -0.51 9.30
CA ALA A 205 -4.11 -1.67 9.93
C ALA A 205 -5.55 -1.32 10.39
N GLU A 206 -5.74 -0.13 10.96
CA GLU A 206 -7.05 0.38 11.37
C GLU A 206 -7.99 0.61 10.16
N LEU A 207 -7.49 1.19 9.07
CA LEU A 207 -8.26 1.32 7.83
C LEU A 207 -8.77 -0.04 7.34
N LEU A 208 -7.91 -1.07 7.34
CA LEU A 208 -8.31 -2.41 6.96
C LEU A 208 -9.36 -2.98 7.93
N ARG A 209 -9.20 -2.78 9.23
CA ARG A 209 -10.18 -3.20 10.24
C ARG A 209 -11.54 -2.56 9.96
N LEU A 210 -11.57 -1.25 9.70
CA LEU A 210 -12.79 -0.52 9.38
C LEU A 210 -13.44 -1.00 8.08
N ILE A 211 -12.64 -1.32 7.04
CA ILE A 211 -13.14 -1.88 5.78
C ILE A 211 -13.72 -3.29 5.99
N TRP A 212 -13.08 -4.13 6.81
CA TRP A 212 -13.52 -5.52 7.04
C TRP A 212 -14.73 -5.64 7.96
N THR A 213 -15.03 -4.59 8.72
CA THR A 213 -16.20 -4.49 9.62
C THR A 213 -17.30 -3.57 9.09
N ASP A 214 -17.21 -3.15 7.81
CA ASP A 214 -18.16 -2.24 7.15
C ASP A 214 -18.36 -0.87 7.86
N ARG A 215 -17.31 -0.41 8.55
CA ARG A 215 -17.30 0.87 9.28
C ARG A 215 -16.55 1.99 8.55
N ALA A 216 -15.85 1.67 7.47
CA ALA A 216 -15.10 2.66 6.69
C ALA A 216 -16.02 3.50 5.77
N GLY A 217 -17.15 2.94 5.35
CA GLY A 217 -18.11 3.55 4.42
C GLY A 217 -19.28 2.60 4.14
N PRO A 218 -20.03 2.81 3.04
CA PRO A 218 -21.09 1.92 2.65
C PRO A 218 -20.63 0.46 2.57
N ALA A 219 -21.44 -0.48 3.10
CA ALA A 219 -21.07 -1.91 3.14
C ALA A 219 -20.73 -2.47 1.75
N ALA A 220 -21.44 -2.02 0.69
CA ALA A 220 -21.15 -2.41 -0.68
C ALA A 220 -19.75 -1.96 -1.14
N ALA A 221 -19.33 -0.74 -0.79
CA ALA A 221 -17.99 -0.21 -1.09
C ALA A 221 -16.91 -1.02 -0.36
N CYS A 222 -17.08 -1.25 0.95
CA CYS A 222 -16.18 -2.07 1.74
C CYS A 222 -16.05 -3.50 1.18
N ALA A 223 -17.18 -4.14 0.84
CA ALA A 223 -17.20 -5.48 0.25
C ALA A 223 -16.44 -5.54 -1.08
N ARG A 224 -16.59 -4.52 -1.92
CA ARG A 224 -15.89 -4.45 -3.20
C ARG A 224 -14.38 -4.31 -3.02
N VAL A 225 -13.93 -3.42 -2.12
CA VAL A 225 -12.50 -3.27 -1.79
C VAL A 225 -11.91 -4.59 -1.27
N ARG A 226 -12.59 -5.29 -0.34
CA ARG A 226 -12.16 -6.61 0.16
C ARG A 226 -11.99 -7.62 -0.97
N THR A 227 -12.95 -7.68 -1.88
CA THR A 227 -12.92 -8.58 -3.04
C THR A 227 -11.70 -8.30 -3.91
N LEU A 228 -11.48 -7.03 -4.29
CA LEU A 228 -10.39 -6.63 -5.18
C LEU A 228 -9.02 -6.86 -4.55
N MET A 229 -8.85 -6.60 -3.26
CA MET A 229 -7.61 -6.92 -2.53
C MET A 229 -7.32 -8.43 -2.53
N GLY A 230 -8.36 -9.28 -2.55
CA GLY A 230 -8.21 -10.74 -2.70
C GLY A 230 -7.66 -11.17 -4.05
N HIS A 231 -7.76 -10.33 -5.08
CA HIS A 231 -7.25 -10.58 -6.44
C HIS A 231 -5.88 -9.98 -6.73
N GLN A 232 -5.20 -9.39 -5.73
CA GLN A 232 -3.84 -8.88 -5.94
C GLN A 232 -2.91 -9.99 -6.44
N LEU A 233 -2.12 -9.69 -7.49
CA LEU A 233 -1.18 -10.65 -8.08
C LEU A 233 0.09 -10.84 -7.24
N THR A 234 0.55 -9.82 -6.54
CA THR A 234 1.72 -9.90 -5.65
C THR A 234 1.42 -10.83 -4.46
N ARG A 235 2.17 -11.95 -4.34
CA ARG A 235 1.96 -12.96 -3.30
C ARG A 235 3.22 -13.30 -2.49
N HIS A 236 4.33 -12.63 -2.75
CA HIS A 236 5.65 -12.93 -2.18
C HIS A 236 6.01 -12.08 -0.94
N ARG A 237 5.05 -11.33 -0.38
CA ARG A 237 5.20 -10.55 0.86
C ARG A 237 4.34 -11.16 1.97
N ILE A 238 3.31 -10.48 2.49
CA ILE A 238 2.47 -11.01 3.59
C ILE A 238 2.03 -12.45 3.30
N ALA A 239 1.53 -12.71 2.09
CA ALA A 239 1.03 -14.03 1.74
C ALA A 239 2.09 -15.14 1.80
N SER A 240 3.37 -14.83 1.66
CA SER A 240 4.46 -15.83 1.75
C SER A 240 4.68 -16.36 3.17
N GLY A 241 4.22 -15.63 4.19
CA GLY A 241 4.27 -16.06 5.59
C GLY A 241 3.20 -17.08 5.99
N PHE A 242 2.27 -17.39 5.09
CA PHE A 242 1.12 -18.25 5.39
C PHE A 242 0.94 -19.35 4.36
N ARG A 243 0.46 -20.49 4.81
CA ARG A 243 0.16 -21.64 3.94
C ARG A 243 -1.35 -21.86 3.84
N PRO A 244 -1.84 -22.43 2.71
CA PRO A 244 -3.22 -22.87 2.64
C PRO A 244 -3.57 -23.79 3.83
N PRO A 245 -4.80 -23.68 4.38
CA PRO A 245 -5.97 -22.97 3.87
C PRO A 245 -6.11 -21.50 4.33
N VAL A 246 -5.08 -20.88 4.96
CA VAL A 246 -5.11 -19.46 5.31
C VAL A 246 -5.19 -18.62 4.04
N ARG A 247 -6.12 -17.65 4.03
CA ARG A 247 -6.29 -16.72 2.89
C ARG A 247 -5.76 -15.34 3.23
N VAL A 248 -5.18 -14.68 2.25
CA VAL A 248 -4.65 -13.32 2.39
C VAL A 248 -5.21 -12.45 1.26
N ALA A 249 -5.88 -11.37 1.63
CA ALA A 249 -6.26 -10.27 0.76
C ALA A 249 -5.33 -9.10 1.06
N ALA A 250 -4.61 -8.57 0.06
CA ALA A 250 -3.55 -7.61 0.32
C ALA A 250 -3.42 -6.53 -0.76
N LYS A 251 -2.66 -5.47 -0.43
CA LYS A 251 -2.17 -4.47 -1.38
C LYS A 251 -0.69 -4.19 -1.11
N SER A 252 0.12 -4.42 -2.13
CA SER A 252 1.55 -4.14 -2.10
C SER A 252 1.85 -2.67 -2.43
N GLY A 253 2.96 -2.17 -1.91
CA GLY A 253 3.54 -0.89 -2.26
C GLY A 253 5.04 -1.01 -2.48
N GLY A 254 5.56 -0.29 -3.46
CA GLY A 254 6.99 -0.20 -3.71
C GLY A 254 7.34 1.13 -4.36
N LEU A 255 8.49 1.68 -4.04
CA LEU A 255 8.98 2.92 -4.63
C LEU A 255 10.50 2.87 -4.76
N LEU A 256 10.97 2.81 -6.01
CA LEU A 256 12.37 2.94 -6.44
C LEU A 256 13.38 2.07 -5.68
N GLY A 257 13.01 0.84 -5.33
CA GLY A 257 13.89 -0.06 -4.59
C GLY A 257 14.09 0.29 -3.10
N VAL A 258 13.77 1.54 -2.70
CA VAL A 258 13.96 2.04 -1.33
C VAL A 258 12.82 1.61 -0.40
N VAL A 259 11.58 1.65 -0.88
CA VAL A 259 10.39 1.33 -0.08
C VAL A 259 9.74 0.05 -0.60
N ARG A 260 9.45 -0.89 0.32
CA ARG A 260 8.70 -2.11 0.06
C ARG A 260 7.71 -2.34 1.20
N ASN A 261 6.45 -2.28 0.88
CA ASN A 261 5.37 -2.35 1.87
C ASN A 261 4.32 -3.37 1.43
N GLU A 262 3.59 -3.88 2.38
CA GLU A 262 2.32 -4.53 2.10
C GLU A 262 1.36 -4.35 3.28
N VAL A 263 0.08 -4.15 2.95
CA VAL A 263 -1.01 -4.15 3.91
C VAL A 263 -2.04 -5.19 3.49
N GLY A 264 -2.63 -5.89 4.44
CA GLY A 264 -3.57 -6.95 4.08
C GLY A 264 -4.28 -7.58 5.27
N VAL A 265 -5.28 -8.40 4.97
CA VAL A 265 -6.03 -9.16 5.97
C VAL A 265 -5.78 -10.63 5.77
N ILE A 266 -5.38 -11.27 6.87
CA ILE A 266 -5.14 -12.69 7.01
C ILE A 266 -6.40 -13.32 7.60
N SER A 267 -6.99 -14.31 6.90
CA SER A 267 -8.19 -15.03 7.33
C SER A 267 -7.87 -16.49 7.57
N HIS A 268 -7.98 -16.91 8.82
CA HIS A 268 -7.77 -18.30 9.24
C HIS A 268 -9.03 -19.17 9.08
N PRO A 269 -8.87 -20.50 8.94
CA PRO A 269 -10.02 -21.41 8.81
C PRO A 269 -10.93 -21.46 10.04
N ASP A 270 -10.41 -21.09 11.20
CA ASP A 270 -11.17 -21.01 12.46
C ASP A 270 -12.05 -19.74 12.56
N GLY A 271 -12.06 -18.93 11.51
CA GLY A 271 -12.83 -17.68 11.44
C GLY A 271 -12.07 -16.45 11.90
N ARG A 272 -11.00 -16.59 12.68
CA ARG A 272 -10.20 -15.43 13.13
C ARG A 272 -9.52 -14.72 11.98
N ARG A 273 -9.55 -13.40 12.03
CA ARG A 273 -8.98 -12.52 10.98
C ARG A 273 -8.09 -11.46 11.62
N TYR A 274 -7.03 -11.08 10.90
CA TYR A 274 -6.05 -10.11 11.36
C TYR A 274 -5.75 -9.10 10.25
N ALA A 275 -5.88 -7.80 10.52
CA ALA A 275 -5.40 -6.74 9.67
C ALA A 275 -3.92 -6.51 9.98
N ALA A 276 -3.08 -6.53 8.96
CA ALA A 276 -1.65 -6.31 9.07
C ALA A 276 -1.18 -5.20 8.12
N ALA A 277 -0.29 -4.35 8.61
CA ALA A 277 0.37 -3.32 7.83
C ALA A 277 1.87 -3.36 8.11
N VAL A 278 2.68 -3.58 7.06
CA VAL A 278 4.13 -3.70 7.14
C VAL A 278 4.78 -2.71 6.19
N PHE A 279 5.66 -1.90 6.74
CA PHE A 279 6.41 -0.89 6.01
C PHE A 279 7.90 -1.17 6.16
N THR A 280 8.64 -1.11 5.06
CA THR A 280 10.09 -1.30 5.09
C THR A 280 10.82 -0.24 4.29
N ARG A 281 12.03 0.08 4.74
CA ARG A 281 12.98 0.92 4.05
C ARG A 281 14.28 0.15 3.85
N SER A 282 14.63 -0.10 2.60
CA SER A 282 15.83 -0.84 2.22
C SER A 282 17.09 -0.08 2.60
N ARG A 283 18.13 -0.79 3.07
CA ARG A 283 19.47 -0.26 3.17
C ARG A 283 20.19 -0.42 1.82
N PRO A 284 21.22 0.39 1.53
CA PRO A 284 22.01 0.21 0.32
C PRO A 284 22.55 -1.22 0.18
N GLY A 285 22.42 -1.80 -1.01
CA GLY A 285 22.89 -3.16 -1.30
C GLY A 285 22.03 -4.29 -0.77
N SER A 286 20.84 -4.01 -0.24
CA SER A 286 19.92 -5.04 0.27
C SER A 286 19.30 -5.88 -0.84
N ASP A 287 19.08 -7.17 -0.56
CA ASP A 287 18.36 -8.06 -1.46
C ASP A 287 16.84 -7.88 -1.34
N GLU A 288 16.22 -7.55 -2.46
CA GLU A 288 14.76 -7.39 -2.58
C GLU A 288 14.00 -8.64 -2.14
N THR A 289 14.48 -9.82 -2.50
CA THR A 289 13.84 -11.11 -2.18
C THR A 289 13.84 -11.35 -0.69
N ALA A 290 14.95 -11.04 -0.03
CA ALA A 290 15.07 -11.16 1.42
C ALA A 290 14.10 -10.21 2.14
N ILE A 291 13.96 -8.96 1.68
CA ILE A 291 13.02 -8.00 2.25
C ILE A 291 11.57 -8.46 2.05
N ASN A 292 11.22 -8.95 0.86
CA ASN A 292 9.88 -9.48 0.58
C ASN A 292 9.54 -10.66 1.52
N ALA A 293 10.47 -11.58 1.72
CA ALA A 293 10.30 -12.70 2.65
C ALA A 293 10.20 -12.24 4.12
N ALA A 294 10.97 -11.22 4.51
CA ALA A 294 10.93 -10.65 5.86
C ALA A 294 9.55 -10.04 6.19
N ILE A 295 8.88 -9.41 5.22
CA ILE A 295 7.52 -8.89 5.38
C ILE A 295 6.56 -10.05 5.75
N GLY A 296 6.64 -11.16 5.03
CA GLY A 296 5.83 -12.35 5.32
C GLY A 296 6.14 -12.96 6.69
N ALA A 297 7.44 -13.16 6.99
CA ALA A 297 7.90 -13.74 8.25
C ALA A 297 7.51 -12.89 9.46
N ALA A 298 7.71 -11.56 9.38
CA ALA A 298 7.35 -10.64 10.47
C ALA A 298 5.83 -10.64 10.72
N THR A 299 5.01 -10.66 9.65
CA THR A 299 3.55 -10.75 9.77
C THR A 299 3.13 -12.07 10.41
N ALA A 300 3.68 -13.20 9.95
CA ALA A 300 3.34 -14.51 10.50
C ALA A 300 3.71 -14.61 11.99
N ARG A 301 4.87 -14.09 12.37
CA ARG A 301 5.33 -14.05 13.77
C ARG A 301 4.41 -13.21 14.66
N ALA A 302 3.97 -12.04 14.17
CA ALA A 302 3.06 -11.17 14.90
C ALA A 302 1.65 -11.81 15.06
N VAL A 303 1.14 -12.44 13.99
CA VAL A 303 -0.15 -13.16 14.02
C VAL A 303 -0.08 -14.35 14.98
N ALA A 304 1.00 -15.15 14.97
CA ALA A 304 1.18 -16.29 15.89
C ALA A 304 1.15 -15.82 17.35
N ALA A 305 1.80 -14.70 17.66
CA ALA A 305 1.78 -14.11 18.98
C ALA A 305 0.35 -13.73 19.44
N LEU A 306 -0.41 -13.07 18.56
CA LEU A 306 -1.81 -12.70 18.86
C LEU A 306 -2.73 -13.93 19.00
N ARG A 307 -2.34 -15.06 18.41
CA ARG A 307 -3.06 -16.33 18.51
C ARG A 307 -2.67 -17.15 19.75
N GLY A 308 -1.61 -16.74 20.45
CA GLY A 308 -1.06 -17.52 21.58
C GLY A 308 -0.35 -18.80 21.12
N GLU A 309 0.17 -18.82 19.89
CA GLU A 309 0.86 -19.98 19.28
C GLU A 309 2.39 -19.88 19.48
N ASP A 310 2.85 -19.00 20.37
CA ASP A 310 4.25 -18.83 20.74
C ASP A 310 4.66 -19.95 21.73
N GLY A 311 4.96 -21.13 21.22
CA GLY A 311 5.46 -22.28 21.94
C GLY A 311 6.74 -22.80 21.30
#